data_a76595bbe75f9027cafd1e0e3e19eafd
#
_entry.id   a76595bbe75f9027cafd1e0e3e19eafd
#
_cell.length_a   1.000
_cell.length_b   1.000
_cell.length_c   1.000
_cell.angle_alpha   90.00
_cell.angle_beta   90.00
_cell.angle_gamma   90.00
#
_symmetry.space_group_name_H-M   'P 1'
#
loop_
_entity.id
_entity.type
_entity.pdbx_description
1 polymer ?
#
loop_
_entity_poly.entity_id
_entity_poly.type
_entity_poly.pdbx_seq_one_letter_code
_entity_poly.pdbx_strand_id
1 'polypeptide(L)'
;VSSLLPAQEQNVVVIDPADSPAEIVRKAANVVPSRRQFDWQRQELTAFLHYGVNTYTGREWGDGTESPAVFRPAALDADQWIRELKAAGFKCAILTCKHHDGFCLWPSAYTEHSVKHAPWKDGKGDVVREVSDACRKYGMSFGIYLSPWDRNSKLYGTEAYNDYFVKQLTELLTQYGKVSEVWFDGACGEGANGRKQEYDFVRWYSLIRRLQPDAVIAVMGPDVRWVGTETGRGRETEWSVVPKDNLDPEAIAEHSQKEVLTAPVGDMRGQDLGSRKVIEKAKSLVWYPAEIDVSIRPGWFYHADQDSKVKSPKELMDIYFTSVGMNGVLLLNLPPDKEGRLAKADVESLRGFRRLYDTTFA
;
A
#
# COMPACT_ATOMS: atom_id res chain seq x y z
N VAL A 1 37.04 -16.38 16.42
CA VAL A 1 36.16 -15.74 15.45
C VAL A 1 34.84 -15.49 16.17
N SER A 2 34.66 -14.26 16.69
CA SER A 2 33.45 -13.82 17.37
C SER A 2 32.37 -13.63 16.32
N SER A 3 31.32 -14.47 16.33
CA SER A 3 30.15 -14.28 15.54
C SER A 3 29.40 -13.03 16.08
N LEU A 4 29.53 -11.93 15.40
CA LEU A 4 28.65 -10.78 15.60
C LEU A 4 27.22 -11.25 15.24
N LEU A 5 26.40 -11.50 16.25
CA LEU A 5 24.95 -11.60 16.09
C LEU A 5 24.50 -10.28 15.43
N PRO A 6 23.60 -10.31 14.42
CA PRO A 6 23.05 -9.08 13.88
C PRO A 6 22.44 -8.29 15.03
N ALA A 7 22.75 -6.98 15.07
CA ALA A 7 22.17 -6.08 16.06
C ALA A 7 20.65 -6.28 16.06
N GLN A 8 20.11 -6.62 17.22
CA GLN A 8 18.67 -6.81 17.40
C GLN A 8 18.00 -5.51 16.97
N GLU A 9 17.07 -5.57 16.00
CA GLU A 9 16.35 -4.39 15.54
C GLU A 9 15.67 -3.75 16.76
N GLN A 10 16.05 -2.52 17.11
CA GLN A 10 15.51 -1.79 18.27
C GLN A 10 14.15 -1.14 17.95
N ASN A 11 13.45 -1.66 16.96
CA ASN A 11 12.13 -1.16 16.58
C ASN A 11 11.00 -1.67 17.48
N VAL A 12 11.31 -2.57 18.41
CA VAL A 12 10.40 -3.09 19.45
C VAL A 12 11.07 -3.04 20.81
N VAL A 13 10.38 -2.55 21.83
CA VAL A 13 10.84 -2.50 23.21
C VAL A 13 9.77 -3.08 24.13
N VAL A 14 10.16 -3.98 25.03
CA VAL A 14 9.29 -4.56 26.06
C VAL A 14 9.23 -3.62 27.27
N ILE A 15 8.03 -3.41 27.80
CA ILE A 15 7.76 -2.67 29.03
C ILE A 15 7.68 -3.68 30.19
N ASP A 16 8.54 -3.47 31.19
CA ASP A 16 8.48 -4.26 32.41
C ASP A 16 7.31 -3.76 33.28
N PRO A 17 6.53 -4.65 33.89
CA PRO A 17 5.45 -4.25 34.82
C PRO A 17 5.93 -3.38 36.00
N ALA A 18 7.23 -3.42 36.31
CA ALA A 18 7.84 -2.59 37.36
C ALA A 18 8.36 -1.23 36.85
N ASP A 19 8.29 -0.96 35.53
CA ASP A 19 8.72 0.33 34.97
C ASP A 19 7.87 1.48 35.50
N SER A 20 8.51 2.53 35.96
CA SER A 20 7.83 3.78 36.27
C SER A 20 7.36 4.49 34.99
N PRO A 21 6.38 5.42 35.06
CA PRO A 21 5.97 6.22 33.90
C PRO A 21 7.15 6.95 33.21
N ALA A 22 8.12 7.42 33.99
CA ALA A 22 9.32 8.07 33.47
C ALA A 22 10.21 7.07 32.70
N GLU A 23 10.32 5.86 33.17
CA GLU A 23 11.08 4.78 32.52
C GLU A 23 10.42 4.36 31.20
N ILE A 24 9.09 4.25 31.18
CA ILE A 24 8.32 3.94 29.97
C ILE A 24 8.55 5.02 28.91
N VAL A 25 8.48 6.31 29.28
CA VAL A 25 8.78 7.41 28.36
C VAL A 25 10.20 7.35 27.84
N ARG A 26 11.18 7.02 28.72
CA ARG A 26 12.57 6.83 28.31
C ARG A 26 12.72 5.67 27.31
N LYS A 27 12.08 4.54 27.56
CA LYS A 27 12.04 3.39 26.63
C LYS A 27 11.40 3.77 25.30
N ALA A 28 10.26 4.47 25.32
CA ALA A 28 9.58 4.93 24.10
C ALA A 28 10.47 5.85 23.25
N ALA A 29 11.22 6.76 23.89
CA ALA A 29 12.15 7.66 23.19
C ALA A 29 13.36 6.94 22.54
N ASN A 30 13.61 5.69 22.91
CA ASN A 30 14.69 4.88 22.35
C ASN A 30 14.22 3.81 21.34
N VAL A 31 12.91 3.76 21.05
CA VAL A 31 12.41 2.94 19.94
C VAL A 31 12.78 3.63 18.63
N VAL A 32 13.47 2.93 17.75
CA VAL A 32 13.93 3.47 16.47
C VAL A 32 13.40 2.65 15.29
N PRO A 33 13.25 3.26 14.11
CA PRO A 33 12.81 2.52 12.93
C PRO A 33 13.84 1.46 12.53
N SER A 34 13.37 0.35 11.97
CA SER A 34 14.23 -0.52 11.18
C SER A 34 14.76 0.24 9.95
N ARG A 35 15.83 -0.26 9.33
CA ARG A 35 16.42 0.39 8.15
C ARG A 35 15.39 0.59 7.02
N ARG A 36 14.57 -0.43 6.73
CA ARG A 36 13.51 -0.35 5.70
C ARG A 36 12.45 0.68 6.03
N GLN A 37 12.02 0.80 7.31
CA GLN A 37 11.07 1.82 7.75
C GLN A 37 11.65 3.23 7.65
N PHE A 38 12.91 3.39 8.02
CA PHE A 38 13.60 4.67 7.89
C PHE A 38 13.72 5.12 6.44
N ASP A 39 14.16 4.23 5.55
CA ASP A 39 14.29 4.52 4.12
C ASP A 39 12.92 4.81 3.48
N TRP A 40 11.85 4.13 3.93
CA TRP A 40 10.48 4.38 3.51
C TRP A 40 9.97 5.75 3.98
N GLN A 41 10.12 6.11 5.26
CA GLN A 41 9.66 7.41 5.79
C GLN A 41 10.33 8.60 5.08
N ARG A 42 11.59 8.46 4.65
CA ARG A 42 12.30 9.50 3.88
C ARG A 42 11.73 9.73 2.48
N GLN A 43 10.84 8.91 2.01
CA GLN A 43 10.18 9.12 0.72
C GLN A 43 9.19 10.27 0.78
N GLU A 44 8.48 10.47 1.89
CA GLU A 44 7.47 11.51 2.14
C GLU A 44 6.28 11.48 1.16
N LEU A 45 6.56 11.45 -0.15
CA LEU A 45 5.58 11.44 -1.24
C LEU A 45 5.66 10.12 -2.01
N THR A 46 4.62 9.32 -1.90
CA THR A 46 4.42 8.08 -2.64
C THR A 46 3.13 8.15 -3.46
N ALA A 47 3.10 7.49 -4.60
CA ALA A 47 1.95 7.52 -5.50
C ALA A 47 1.28 6.15 -5.56
N PHE A 48 -0.04 6.13 -5.54
CA PHE A 48 -0.84 4.97 -5.85
C PHE A 48 -1.32 5.05 -7.31
N LEU A 49 -1.34 3.93 -8.00
CA LEU A 49 -1.81 3.81 -9.37
C LEU A 49 -2.91 2.74 -9.42
N HIS A 50 -4.18 3.17 -9.24
CA HIS A 50 -5.32 2.29 -9.40
C HIS A 50 -5.67 2.16 -10.88
N TYR A 51 -5.40 0.99 -11.43
CA TYR A 51 -5.67 0.68 -12.83
C TYR A 51 -6.08 -0.79 -12.97
N GLY A 52 -6.99 -1.09 -13.89
CA GLY A 52 -7.47 -2.45 -14.09
C GLY A 52 -8.82 -2.50 -14.82
N VAL A 53 -9.53 -3.61 -14.70
CA VAL A 53 -10.86 -3.77 -15.30
C VAL A 53 -11.85 -2.75 -14.80
N ASN A 54 -11.71 -2.28 -13.56
CA ASN A 54 -12.58 -1.27 -12.94
C ASN A 54 -12.51 0.08 -13.66
N THR A 55 -11.35 0.45 -14.21
CA THR A 55 -11.21 1.63 -15.09
C THR A 55 -12.17 1.58 -16.28
N TYR A 56 -12.44 0.39 -16.82
CA TYR A 56 -13.28 0.19 -18.00
C TYR A 56 -14.75 -0.03 -17.67
N THR A 57 -15.04 -0.68 -16.55
CA THR A 57 -16.41 -0.96 -16.11
C THR A 57 -17.06 0.22 -15.38
N GLY A 58 -16.25 1.20 -14.92
CA GLY A 58 -16.72 2.32 -14.12
C GLY A 58 -17.17 1.92 -12.73
N ARG A 59 -16.52 0.91 -12.14
CA ARG A 59 -16.78 0.43 -10.78
C ARG A 59 -15.58 0.71 -9.90
N GLU A 60 -15.82 1.02 -8.62
CA GLU A 60 -14.75 1.08 -7.62
C GLU A 60 -14.34 -0.32 -7.17
N TRP A 61 -15.31 -1.21 -6.99
CA TRP A 61 -15.08 -2.62 -6.67
C TRP A 61 -15.77 -3.52 -7.71
N GLY A 62 -14.96 -4.23 -8.47
CA GLY A 62 -15.46 -5.28 -9.35
C GLY A 62 -15.97 -6.48 -8.55
N ASP A 63 -16.83 -7.28 -9.16
CA ASP A 63 -17.42 -8.46 -8.52
C ASP A 63 -16.69 -9.78 -8.85
N GLY A 64 -15.64 -9.71 -9.66
CA GLY A 64 -14.84 -10.86 -10.07
C GLY A 64 -15.39 -11.61 -11.29
N THR A 65 -16.49 -11.11 -11.89
CA THR A 65 -17.08 -11.70 -13.10
C THR A 65 -16.71 -10.94 -14.37
N GLU A 66 -15.93 -9.87 -14.24
CA GLU A 66 -15.50 -9.03 -15.36
C GLU A 66 -14.72 -9.86 -16.38
N SER A 67 -15.11 -9.75 -17.64
CA SER A 67 -14.35 -10.39 -18.71
C SER A 67 -12.98 -9.71 -18.88
N PRO A 68 -11.85 -10.44 -18.97
CA PRO A 68 -10.57 -9.86 -19.34
C PRO A 68 -10.61 -9.04 -20.65
N ALA A 69 -11.56 -9.32 -21.53
CA ALA A 69 -11.74 -8.60 -22.79
C ALA A 69 -12.12 -7.12 -22.64
N VAL A 70 -12.58 -6.69 -21.46
CA VAL A 70 -12.86 -5.26 -21.21
C VAL A 70 -11.58 -4.45 -21.03
N PHE A 71 -10.47 -5.08 -20.63
CA PHE A 71 -9.17 -4.44 -20.46
C PHE A 71 -8.51 -4.22 -21.81
N ARG A 72 -8.63 -3.00 -22.35
CA ARG A 72 -8.16 -2.65 -23.70
C ARG A 72 -7.65 -1.21 -23.81
N PRO A 73 -6.57 -0.86 -23.09
CA PRO A 73 -5.98 0.47 -23.23
C PRO A 73 -5.52 0.70 -24.68
N ALA A 74 -5.89 1.85 -25.23
CA ALA A 74 -5.52 2.20 -26.62
C ALA A 74 -4.06 2.65 -26.72
N ALA A 75 -3.52 3.28 -25.67
CA ALA A 75 -2.20 3.90 -25.69
C ALA A 75 -1.55 3.91 -24.28
N LEU A 76 -1.51 2.75 -23.61
CA LEU A 76 -0.89 2.64 -22.30
C LEU A 76 0.54 3.18 -22.33
N ASP A 77 0.83 4.12 -21.44
CA ASP A 77 2.11 4.83 -21.37
C ASP A 77 2.58 4.94 -19.92
N ALA A 78 3.07 3.84 -19.36
CA ALA A 78 3.64 3.81 -18.01
C ALA A 78 4.86 4.75 -17.86
N ASP A 79 5.56 5.05 -18.95
CA ASP A 79 6.65 6.03 -18.97
C ASP A 79 6.12 7.44 -18.64
N GLN A 80 4.97 7.83 -19.22
CA GLN A 80 4.31 9.09 -18.89
C GLN A 80 3.88 9.12 -17.42
N TRP A 81 3.30 8.04 -16.88
CA TRP A 81 2.90 8.00 -15.48
C TRP A 81 4.07 8.33 -14.56
N ILE A 82 5.14 7.57 -14.68
CA ILE A 82 6.28 7.68 -13.79
C ILE A 82 7.08 8.99 -14.01
N ARG A 83 7.18 9.47 -15.25
CA ARG A 83 7.81 10.75 -15.55
C ARG A 83 7.08 11.94 -14.89
N GLU A 84 5.74 11.98 -14.97
CA GLU A 84 4.95 13.05 -14.35
C GLU A 84 5.01 12.98 -12.82
N LEU A 85 4.96 11.78 -12.24
CA LEU A 85 5.12 11.56 -10.80
C LEU A 85 6.51 12.02 -10.33
N LYS A 86 7.57 11.62 -11.04
CA LYS A 86 8.95 12.03 -10.71
C LYS A 86 9.11 13.55 -10.78
N ALA A 87 8.57 14.18 -11.83
CA ALA A 87 8.60 15.64 -11.98
C ALA A 87 7.85 16.35 -10.87
N ALA A 88 6.80 15.76 -10.32
CA ALA A 88 6.06 16.30 -9.17
C ALA A 88 6.76 16.06 -7.81
N GLY A 89 7.84 15.28 -7.77
CA GLY A 89 8.64 15.05 -6.56
C GLY A 89 8.38 13.73 -5.85
N PHE A 90 7.54 12.86 -6.39
CA PHE A 90 7.27 11.54 -5.84
C PHE A 90 8.51 10.64 -5.87
N LYS A 91 8.63 9.76 -4.89
CA LYS A 91 9.79 8.87 -4.72
C LYS A 91 9.48 7.40 -4.98
N CYS A 92 8.22 7.00 -4.82
CA CYS A 92 7.74 5.64 -5.03
C CYS A 92 6.44 5.66 -5.84
N ALA A 93 6.21 4.62 -6.63
CA ALA A 93 4.92 4.34 -7.25
C ALA A 93 4.49 2.92 -6.92
N ILE A 94 3.30 2.77 -6.35
CA ILE A 94 2.67 1.51 -5.98
C ILE A 94 1.56 1.22 -6.98
N LEU A 95 1.66 0.10 -7.69
CA LEU A 95 0.66 -0.33 -8.67
C LEU A 95 -0.31 -1.33 -8.04
N THR A 96 -1.61 -1.16 -8.27
CA THR A 96 -2.60 -2.20 -7.96
C THR A 96 -2.47 -3.37 -8.94
N CYS A 97 -1.49 -4.26 -8.68
CA CYS A 97 -1.20 -5.40 -9.56
C CYS A 97 -2.42 -6.35 -9.69
N LYS A 98 -3.16 -6.52 -8.60
CA LYS A 98 -4.46 -7.23 -8.55
C LYS A 98 -5.35 -6.57 -7.51
N HIS A 99 -6.50 -6.04 -7.91
CA HIS A 99 -7.53 -5.51 -7.01
C HIS A 99 -8.51 -6.60 -6.58
N HIS A 100 -9.58 -6.27 -5.85
CA HIS A 100 -10.55 -7.24 -5.30
C HIS A 100 -11.30 -8.06 -6.35
N ASP A 101 -11.39 -7.55 -7.58
CA ASP A 101 -11.95 -8.28 -8.73
C ASP A 101 -11.10 -9.49 -9.17
N GLY A 102 -9.88 -9.61 -8.68
CA GLY A 102 -8.96 -10.72 -8.99
C GLY A 102 -8.25 -10.60 -10.34
N PHE A 103 -8.46 -9.53 -11.11
CA PHE A 103 -7.80 -9.35 -12.40
C PHE A 103 -6.32 -8.98 -12.23
N CYS A 104 -5.45 -9.81 -12.80
CA CYS A 104 -4.00 -9.61 -12.72
C CYS A 104 -3.48 -8.74 -13.87
N LEU A 105 -2.80 -7.66 -13.53
CA LEU A 105 -2.13 -6.75 -14.50
C LEU A 105 -0.82 -7.31 -15.07
N TRP A 106 -0.46 -8.54 -14.70
CA TRP A 106 0.66 -9.31 -15.25
C TRP A 106 0.17 -10.67 -15.75
N PRO A 107 0.90 -11.34 -16.64
CA PRO A 107 0.50 -12.63 -17.20
C PRO A 107 0.73 -13.77 -16.20
N SER A 108 0.05 -13.74 -15.05
CA SER A 108 0.17 -14.75 -14.00
C SER A 108 -0.02 -16.17 -14.55
N ALA A 109 0.84 -17.09 -14.13
CA ALA A 109 0.73 -18.50 -14.50
C ALA A 109 -0.41 -19.24 -13.76
N TYR A 110 -1.02 -18.57 -12.75
CA TYR A 110 -1.93 -19.23 -11.81
C TYR A 110 -3.40 -18.85 -11.99
N THR A 111 -3.70 -17.92 -12.89
CA THR A 111 -5.07 -17.53 -13.23
C THR A 111 -5.23 -17.19 -14.70
N GLU A 112 -6.42 -17.48 -15.24
CA GLU A 112 -6.82 -17.01 -16.57
C GLU A 112 -7.38 -15.57 -16.52
N HIS A 113 -7.73 -15.06 -15.33
CA HIS A 113 -8.27 -13.71 -15.13
C HIS A 113 -7.13 -12.68 -15.06
N SER A 114 -6.53 -12.41 -16.22
CA SER A 114 -5.35 -11.56 -16.34
C SER A 114 -5.19 -10.95 -17.72
N VAL A 115 -4.22 -10.06 -17.86
CA VAL A 115 -3.86 -9.39 -19.13
C VAL A 115 -3.53 -10.35 -20.27
N LYS A 116 -3.14 -11.61 -19.98
CA LYS A 116 -2.86 -12.60 -21.03
C LYS A 116 -4.12 -13.03 -21.81
N HIS A 117 -5.31 -12.80 -21.26
CA HIS A 117 -6.59 -13.04 -21.92
C HIS A 117 -7.30 -11.74 -22.33
N ALA A 118 -6.64 -10.59 -22.15
CA ALA A 118 -7.11 -9.32 -22.67
C ALA A 118 -6.70 -9.13 -24.16
N PRO A 119 -7.47 -8.41 -24.97
CA PRO A 119 -7.08 -8.12 -26.35
C PRO A 119 -5.88 -7.17 -26.43
N TRP A 120 -5.53 -6.49 -25.36
CA TRP A 120 -4.40 -5.58 -25.29
C TRP A 120 -3.07 -6.31 -25.60
N LYS A 121 -2.32 -5.80 -26.58
CA LYS A 121 -1.07 -6.39 -27.08
C LYS A 121 -1.21 -7.88 -27.45
N ASP A 122 -2.38 -8.30 -27.92
CA ASP A 122 -2.69 -9.71 -28.27
C ASP A 122 -2.40 -10.68 -27.11
N GLY A 123 -2.72 -10.28 -25.88
CA GLY A 123 -2.48 -11.07 -24.67
C GLY A 123 -1.01 -11.14 -24.22
N LYS A 124 -0.11 -10.38 -24.84
CA LYS A 124 1.32 -10.34 -24.50
C LYS A 124 1.72 -9.14 -23.64
N GLY A 125 0.73 -8.37 -23.18
CA GLY A 125 0.97 -7.21 -22.34
C GLY A 125 1.31 -7.60 -20.90
N ASP A 126 2.07 -6.73 -20.22
CA ASP A 126 2.44 -6.84 -18.80
C ASP A 126 2.58 -5.42 -18.22
N VAL A 127 1.51 -4.94 -17.59
CA VAL A 127 1.48 -3.58 -17.03
C VAL A 127 2.47 -3.46 -15.87
N VAL A 128 2.62 -4.53 -15.07
CA VAL A 128 3.56 -4.55 -13.94
C VAL A 128 4.98 -4.36 -14.43
N ARG A 129 5.34 -5.02 -15.54
CA ARG A 129 6.63 -4.89 -16.20
C ARG A 129 6.85 -3.45 -16.68
N GLU A 130 5.87 -2.88 -17.37
CA GLU A 130 5.99 -1.52 -17.93
C GLU A 130 6.18 -0.48 -16.83
N VAL A 131 5.44 -0.60 -15.72
CA VAL A 131 5.58 0.32 -14.58
C VAL A 131 6.90 0.12 -13.84
N SER A 132 7.30 -1.12 -13.57
CA SER A 132 8.58 -1.41 -12.88
C SER A 132 9.80 -0.95 -13.68
N ASP A 133 9.76 -1.11 -15.01
CA ASP A 133 10.82 -0.65 -15.90
C ASP A 133 10.87 0.89 -15.99
N ALA A 134 9.71 1.56 -16.03
CA ALA A 134 9.64 3.01 -15.97
C ALA A 134 10.16 3.54 -14.62
N CYS A 135 9.79 2.92 -13.49
CA CYS A 135 10.33 3.28 -12.17
C CYS A 135 11.87 3.19 -12.16
N ARG A 136 12.43 2.11 -12.69
CA ARG A 136 13.88 1.93 -12.80
C ARG A 136 14.53 3.01 -13.68
N LYS A 137 13.92 3.31 -14.83
CA LYS A 137 14.38 4.35 -15.77
C LYS A 137 14.47 5.73 -15.11
N TYR A 138 13.49 6.11 -14.32
CA TYR A 138 13.42 7.42 -13.66
C TYR A 138 14.01 7.45 -12.25
N GLY A 139 14.59 6.35 -11.76
CA GLY A 139 15.15 6.27 -10.41
C GLY A 139 14.08 6.49 -9.32
N MET A 140 12.89 5.93 -9.53
CA MET A 140 11.82 5.84 -8.54
C MET A 140 11.76 4.44 -7.94
N SER A 141 11.38 4.35 -6.69
CA SER A 141 11.06 3.07 -6.05
C SER A 141 9.77 2.49 -6.62
N PHE A 142 9.70 1.17 -6.68
CA PHE A 142 8.52 0.43 -7.14
C PHE A 142 7.90 -0.34 -6.00
N GLY A 143 6.59 -0.19 -5.81
CA GLY A 143 5.78 -0.95 -4.87
C GLY A 143 4.67 -1.71 -5.59
N ILE A 144 4.18 -2.75 -4.93
CA ILE A 144 3.08 -3.59 -5.42
C ILE A 144 1.93 -3.59 -4.41
N TYR A 145 0.71 -3.49 -4.91
CA TYR A 145 -0.49 -3.84 -4.19
C TYR A 145 -1.02 -5.17 -4.72
N LEU A 146 -1.21 -6.12 -3.83
CA LEU A 146 -1.83 -7.41 -4.14
C LEU A 146 -2.98 -7.64 -3.15
N SER A 147 -4.23 -7.50 -3.63
CA SER A 147 -5.41 -7.67 -2.78
C SER A 147 -5.45 -9.08 -2.17
N PRO A 148 -5.52 -9.19 -0.83
CA PRO A 148 -5.83 -10.48 -0.18
C PRO A 148 -7.21 -10.99 -0.56
N TRP A 149 -8.19 -10.10 -0.70
CA TRP A 149 -9.52 -10.45 -1.17
C TRP A 149 -9.52 -10.66 -2.68
N ASP A 150 -10.03 -11.81 -3.13
CA ASP A 150 -10.11 -12.20 -4.54
C ASP A 150 -11.50 -12.74 -4.85
N ARG A 151 -12.30 -11.92 -5.53
CA ARG A 151 -13.71 -12.26 -5.84
C ARG A 151 -13.85 -13.14 -7.07
N ASN A 152 -12.78 -13.32 -7.85
CA ASN A 152 -12.77 -14.22 -9.03
C ASN A 152 -12.33 -15.63 -8.69
N SER A 153 -11.34 -15.79 -7.81
CA SER A 153 -10.72 -17.09 -7.55
C SER A 153 -11.71 -18.09 -6.92
N LYS A 154 -11.88 -19.23 -7.56
CA LYS A 154 -12.68 -20.34 -7.02
C LYS A 154 -12.03 -21.00 -5.79
N LEU A 155 -10.75 -20.76 -5.56
CA LEU A 155 -10.00 -21.25 -4.40
C LEU A 155 -10.25 -20.42 -3.15
N TYR A 156 -10.73 -19.17 -3.31
CA TYR A 156 -10.99 -18.27 -2.20
C TYR A 156 -11.97 -18.88 -1.19
N GLY A 157 -11.71 -18.69 0.10
CA GLY A 157 -12.46 -19.35 1.17
C GLY A 157 -12.05 -20.81 1.42
N THR A 158 -10.86 -21.22 0.93
CA THR A 158 -10.26 -22.54 1.18
C THR A 158 -8.77 -22.41 1.49
N GLU A 159 -8.18 -23.45 2.12
CA GLU A 159 -6.74 -23.50 2.39
C GLU A 159 -5.88 -23.36 1.13
N ALA A 160 -6.34 -23.93 0.01
CA ALA A 160 -5.64 -23.86 -1.27
C ALA A 160 -5.45 -22.42 -1.79
N TYR A 161 -6.27 -21.47 -1.31
CA TYR A 161 -6.10 -20.05 -1.68
C TYR A 161 -4.80 -19.46 -1.13
N ASN A 162 -4.39 -19.83 0.07
CA ASN A 162 -3.12 -19.35 0.63
C ASN A 162 -1.93 -19.80 -0.23
N ASP A 163 -1.95 -21.01 -0.77
CA ASP A 163 -0.94 -21.49 -1.73
C ASP A 163 -0.98 -20.73 -3.06
N TYR A 164 -2.19 -20.47 -3.57
CA TYR A 164 -2.41 -19.68 -4.77
C TYR A 164 -1.86 -18.25 -4.59
N PHE A 165 -2.17 -17.61 -3.48
CA PHE A 165 -1.69 -16.26 -3.17
C PHE A 165 -0.17 -16.20 -3.05
N VAL A 166 0.46 -17.16 -2.36
CA VAL A 166 1.93 -17.29 -2.26
C VAL A 166 2.57 -17.41 -3.63
N LYS A 167 1.96 -18.15 -4.57
CA LYS A 167 2.48 -18.31 -5.94
C LYS A 167 2.43 -16.98 -6.69
N GLN A 168 1.31 -16.25 -6.65
CA GLN A 168 1.18 -14.93 -7.26
C GLN A 168 2.13 -13.91 -6.64
N LEU A 169 2.23 -13.88 -5.32
CA LEU A 169 3.16 -13.01 -4.60
C LEU A 169 4.62 -13.32 -4.98
N THR A 170 4.96 -14.60 -5.15
CA THR A 170 6.31 -15.02 -5.61
C THR A 170 6.61 -14.49 -7.01
N GLU A 171 5.66 -14.56 -7.95
CA GLU A 171 5.84 -13.97 -9.28
C GLU A 171 6.20 -12.47 -9.18
N LEU A 172 5.43 -11.72 -8.40
CA LEU A 172 5.63 -10.27 -8.25
C LEU A 172 6.96 -9.93 -7.56
N LEU A 173 7.37 -10.71 -6.57
CA LEU A 173 8.60 -10.46 -5.82
C LEU A 173 9.88 -10.92 -6.51
N THR A 174 9.79 -11.73 -7.57
CA THR A 174 10.97 -12.31 -8.24
C THR A 174 11.16 -11.85 -9.68
N GLN A 175 10.10 -11.40 -10.35
CA GLN A 175 10.18 -11.14 -11.80
C GLN A 175 10.37 -9.66 -12.15
N TYR A 176 10.08 -8.71 -11.24
CA TYR A 176 9.99 -7.28 -11.55
C TYR A 176 11.10 -6.42 -10.92
N GLY A 177 12.16 -7.06 -10.42
CA GLY A 177 13.30 -6.39 -9.80
C GLY A 177 13.06 -6.05 -8.34
N LYS A 178 13.66 -4.94 -7.86
CA LYS A 178 13.55 -4.54 -6.45
C LYS A 178 12.15 -3.98 -6.19
N VAL A 179 11.49 -4.54 -5.18
CA VAL A 179 10.21 -4.07 -4.61
C VAL A 179 10.52 -3.38 -3.28
N SER A 180 10.07 -2.14 -3.12
CA SER A 180 10.32 -1.35 -1.91
C SER A 180 9.14 -1.37 -0.93
N GLU A 181 7.95 -1.70 -1.41
CA GLU A 181 6.73 -1.76 -0.62
C GLU A 181 5.78 -2.82 -1.14
N VAL A 182 5.22 -3.60 -0.22
CA VAL A 182 4.14 -4.56 -0.48
C VAL A 182 2.92 -4.10 0.30
N TRP A 183 1.87 -3.74 -0.41
CA TRP A 183 0.65 -3.20 0.15
C TRP A 183 -0.47 -4.26 0.15
N PHE A 184 -0.95 -4.61 1.33
CA PHE A 184 -2.08 -5.52 1.53
C PHE A 184 -3.28 -4.76 2.05
N ASP A 185 -4.37 -4.79 1.30
CA ASP A 185 -5.63 -4.14 1.69
C ASP A 185 -6.28 -4.85 2.90
N GLY A 186 -6.89 -4.04 3.76
CA GLY A 186 -7.69 -4.54 4.87
C GLY A 186 -9.13 -4.90 4.50
N ALA A 187 -9.61 -4.49 3.32
CA ALA A 187 -10.93 -4.86 2.85
C ALA A 187 -11.00 -6.36 2.56
N CYS A 188 -12.03 -7.00 3.07
CA CYS A 188 -12.25 -8.43 2.89
C CYS A 188 -13.75 -8.74 2.88
N GLY A 189 -14.11 -9.93 2.42
CA GLY A 189 -15.50 -10.35 2.32
C GLY A 189 -15.60 -11.77 1.79
N GLU A 190 -16.76 -12.11 1.27
CA GLU A 190 -17.00 -13.42 0.65
C GLU A 190 -16.41 -13.46 -0.76
N GLY A 191 -15.94 -14.63 -1.15
CA GLY A 191 -15.60 -14.94 -2.54
C GLY A 191 -16.83 -15.35 -3.36
N ALA A 192 -16.62 -15.70 -4.62
CA ALA A 192 -17.66 -16.17 -5.53
C ALA A 192 -18.44 -17.39 -5.03
N ASN A 193 -17.85 -18.17 -4.11
CA ASN A 193 -18.45 -19.34 -3.47
C ASN A 193 -19.20 -19.04 -2.15
N GLY A 194 -19.35 -17.76 -1.78
CA GLY A 194 -20.00 -17.32 -0.56
C GLY A 194 -19.21 -17.61 0.73
N ARG A 195 -17.91 -17.91 0.62
CA ARG A 195 -17.04 -18.19 1.78
C ARG A 195 -16.09 -17.03 2.03
N LYS A 196 -15.78 -16.81 3.31
CA LYS A 196 -14.70 -15.93 3.75
C LYS A 196 -13.38 -16.69 3.78
N GLN A 197 -12.26 -15.98 3.61
CA GLN A 197 -10.92 -16.55 3.62
C GLN A 197 -10.24 -16.35 4.96
N GLU A 198 -9.59 -17.37 5.43
CA GLU A 198 -8.59 -17.29 6.49
C GLU A 198 -7.22 -17.06 5.86
N TYR A 199 -6.61 -15.90 6.16
CA TYR A 199 -5.38 -15.44 5.51
C TYR A 199 -4.14 -15.86 6.30
N ASP A 200 -3.18 -16.52 5.64
CA ASP A 200 -1.89 -16.90 6.20
C ASP A 200 -0.86 -15.76 6.05
N PHE A 201 -1.11 -14.63 6.74
CA PHE A 201 -0.21 -13.47 6.72
C PHE A 201 1.21 -13.79 7.20
N VAL A 202 1.39 -14.72 8.13
CA VAL A 202 2.70 -15.12 8.65
C VAL A 202 3.58 -15.69 7.54
N ARG A 203 3.01 -16.59 6.75
CA ARG A 203 3.68 -17.19 5.60
C ARG A 203 4.02 -16.14 4.53
N TRP A 204 3.11 -15.20 4.29
CA TRP A 204 3.30 -14.12 3.32
C TRP A 204 4.41 -13.17 3.76
N TYR A 205 4.42 -12.75 5.03
CA TYR A 205 5.51 -11.91 5.57
C TYR A 205 6.86 -12.62 5.48
N SER A 206 6.92 -13.91 5.85
CA SER A 206 8.14 -14.71 5.76
C SER A 206 8.67 -14.81 4.33
N LEU A 207 7.77 -14.94 3.34
CA LEU A 207 8.12 -14.93 1.92
C LEU A 207 8.72 -13.59 1.49
N ILE A 208 8.06 -12.47 1.85
CA ILE A 208 8.53 -11.12 1.52
C ILE A 208 9.90 -10.86 2.13
N ARG A 209 10.09 -11.19 3.41
CA ARG A 209 11.38 -11.01 4.10
C ARG A 209 12.52 -11.78 3.44
N ARG A 210 12.23 -12.97 2.92
CA ARG A 210 13.22 -13.81 2.22
C ARG A 210 13.55 -13.27 0.82
N LEU A 211 12.55 -12.83 0.06
CA LEU A 211 12.73 -12.44 -1.35
C LEU A 211 13.07 -10.97 -1.54
N GLN A 212 12.51 -10.09 -0.68
CA GLN A 212 12.67 -8.64 -0.73
C GLN A 212 12.87 -8.11 0.71
N PRO A 213 14.03 -8.35 1.35
CA PRO A 213 14.25 -8.05 2.78
C PRO A 213 14.15 -6.55 3.11
N ASP A 214 14.40 -5.68 2.12
CA ASP A 214 14.32 -4.23 2.28
C ASP A 214 12.90 -3.66 2.08
N ALA A 215 11.94 -4.48 1.61
CA ALA A 215 10.58 -4.02 1.41
C ALA A 215 9.86 -3.80 2.73
N VAL A 216 9.12 -2.70 2.85
CA VAL A 216 8.11 -2.55 3.90
C VAL A 216 6.83 -3.28 3.53
N ILE A 217 6.12 -3.78 4.52
CA ILE A 217 4.80 -4.41 4.36
C ILE A 217 3.79 -3.47 5.02
N ALA A 218 2.90 -2.90 4.20
CA ALA A 218 1.99 -1.84 4.60
C ALA A 218 0.56 -2.36 4.81
N VAL A 219 -0.17 -1.65 5.64
CA VAL A 219 -1.57 -1.80 6.04
C VAL A 219 -1.81 -3.10 6.79
N MET A 220 -2.06 -4.21 6.11
CA MET A 220 -2.11 -5.52 6.75
C MET A 220 -0.70 -6.12 6.88
N GLY A 221 0.24 -5.32 7.41
CA GLY A 221 1.65 -5.65 7.55
C GLY A 221 2.27 -5.05 8.82
N PRO A 222 3.42 -5.59 9.26
CA PRO A 222 4.04 -5.21 10.53
C PRO A 222 4.91 -3.95 10.46
N ASP A 223 5.12 -3.33 9.27
CA ASP A 223 6.08 -2.25 9.14
C ASP A 223 5.44 -0.86 9.07
N VAL A 224 4.29 -0.74 8.42
CA VAL A 224 3.61 0.52 8.12
C VAL A 224 2.12 0.38 8.39
N ARG A 225 1.56 1.27 9.18
CA ARG A 225 0.13 1.29 9.47
C ARG A 225 -0.63 2.22 8.53
N TRP A 226 -1.85 1.86 8.25
CA TRP A 226 -2.81 2.79 7.67
C TRP A 226 -3.22 3.84 8.71
N VAL A 227 -3.37 5.10 8.28
CA VAL A 227 -3.74 6.20 9.19
C VAL A 227 -5.14 6.04 9.80
N GLY A 228 -6.00 5.24 9.17
CA GLY A 228 -7.37 4.96 9.62
C GLY A 228 -8.47 5.68 8.83
N THR A 229 -8.11 6.55 7.88
CA THR A 229 -9.04 7.27 7.00
C THR A 229 -8.41 7.49 5.62
N GLU A 230 -9.23 7.69 4.59
CA GLU A 230 -8.82 7.98 3.20
C GLU A 230 -8.89 9.47 2.86
N THR A 231 -8.65 10.34 3.85
CA THR A 231 -8.87 11.77 3.71
C THR A 231 -7.63 12.58 3.38
N GLY A 232 -6.45 11.96 3.38
CA GLY A 232 -5.18 12.66 3.25
C GLY A 232 -4.77 13.43 4.51
N ARG A 233 -5.36 13.10 5.67
CA ARG A 233 -5.15 13.80 6.94
C ARG A 233 -4.67 12.86 8.02
N GLY A 234 -3.52 13.20 8.61
CA GLY A 234 -3.04 12.62 9.85
C GLY A 234 -3.70 13.27 11.07
N ARG A 235 -3.47 12.70 12.24
CA ARG A 235 -3.80 13.32 13.51
C ARG A 235 -2.86 14.49 13.76
N GLU A 236 -3.25 15.44 14.61
CA GLU A 236 -2.36 16.53 15.05
C GLU A 236 -1.04 16.00 15.65
N THR A 237 -1.10 14.82 16.27
CA THR A 237 0.06 14.10 16.77
C THR A 237 0.04 12.67 16.23
N GLU A 238 0.66 12.48 15.08
CA GLU A 238 0.77 11.16 14.46
C GLU A 238 2.03 10.46 14.98
N TRP A 239 1.85 9.64 16.03
CA TRP A 239 2.94 8.93 16.68
C TRP A 239 3.47 7.79 15.80
N SER A 240 4.81 7.69 15.68
CA SER A 240 5.44 6.50 15.08
C SER A 240 5.65 5.39 16.10
N VAL A 241 5.75 5.73 17.39
CA VAL A 241 5.89 4.75 18.47
C VAL A 241 4.51 4.53 19.10
N VAL A 242 4.01 3.29 19.01
CA VAL A 242 2.68 2.90 19.49
C VAL A 242 2.74 1.59 20.26
N PRO A 243 1.74 1.29 21.13
CA PRO A 243 1.63 0.00 21.78
C PRO A 243 1.57 -1.15 20.77
N LYS A 244 2.27 -2.24 21.12
CA LYS A 244 2.24 -3.51 20.41
C LYS A 244 1.72 -4.57 21.38
N ASP A 245 0.43 -4.58 21.62
CA ASP A 245 -0.12 -5.46 22.64
C ASP A 245 -0.41 -6.87 22.14
N ASN A 246 -0.60 -7.07 20.82
CA ASN A 246 -0.91 -8.37 20.24
C ASN A 246 -0.38 -8.48 18.81
N LEU A 247 0.86 -8.93 18.64
CA LEU A 247 1.30 -9.55 17.38
C LEU A 247 1.14 -11.06 17.51
N ASP A 248 -0.04 -11.51 17.79
CA ASP A 248 -0.37 -12.92 17.67
C ASP A 248 -0.82 -13.18 16.23
N PRO A 249 -0.05 -13.95 15.43
CA PRO A 249 -0.45 -14.35 14.10
C PRO A 249 -1.78 -15.11 14.08
N GLU A 250 -2.09 -15.83 15.13
CA GLU A 250 -3.35 -16.56 15.30
C GLU A 250 -4.51 -15.58 15.48
N ALA A 251 -4.31 -14.48 16.21
CA ALA A 251 -5.33 -13.42 16.34
C ALA A 251 -5.61 -12.69 15.01
N ILE A 252 -4.63 -12.58 14.10
CA ILE A 252 -4.84 -12.02 12.76
C ILE A 252 -5.72 -12.97 11.94
N ALA A 253 -5.47 -14.28 12.01
CA ALA A 253 -6.28 -15.28 11.34
C ALA A 253 -7.72 -15.30 11.87
N GLU A 254 -7.91 -15.24 13.19
CA GLU A 254 -9.25 -15.15 13.81
C GLU A 254 -10.02 -13.89 13.38
N HIS A 255 -9.32 -12.79 13.08
CA HIS A 255 -9.95 -11.54 12.64
C HIS A 255 -10.27 -11.51 11.15
N SER A 256 -9.76 -12.42 10.36
CA SER A 256 -10.00 -12.51 8.90
C SER A 256 -11.48 -12.78 8.52
N GLN A 257 -12.31 -13.09 9.50
CA GLN A 257 -13.76 -13.29 9.31
C GLN A 257 -14.61 -12.01 9.39
N LYS A 258 -13.99 -10.85 9.67
CA LYS A 258 -14.67 -9.54 9.68
C LYS A 258 -14.70 -8.93 8.28
N GLU A 259 -15.56 -7.94 8.06
CA GLU A 259 -15.63 -7.21 6.78
C GLU A 259 -14.39 -6.34 6.52
N VAL A 260 -13.73 -5.90 7.58
CA VAL A 260 -12.47 -5.17 7.54
C VAL A 260 -11.52 -5.82 8.53
N LEU A 261 -10.34 -6.21 8.06
CA LEU A 261 -9.30 -6.79 8.89
C LEU A 261 -8.74 -5.76 9.86
N THR A 262 -8.41 -6.21 11.06
CA THR A 262 -7.67 -5.40 12.03
C THR A 262 -6.17 -5.54 11.74
N ALA A 263 -5.45 -4.41 11.70
CA ALA A 263 -4.01 -4.41 11.50
C ALA A 263 -3.27 -5.23 12.58
N PRO A 264 -2.06 -5.77 12.30
CA PRO A 264 -1.30 -6.61 13.23
C PRO A 264 -1.04 -5.99 14.61
N VAL A 265 -1.04 -4.65 14.71
CA VAL A 265 -0.78 -3.90 15.95
C VAL A 265 -2.08 -3.41 16.61
N GLY A 266 -3.25 -3.72 16.05
CA GLY A 266 -4.54 -3.36 16.61
C GLY A 266 -5.32 -2.32 15.81
N ASP A 267 -6.37 -1.76 16.39
CA ASP A 267 -7.20 -0.75 15.72
C ASP A 267 -6.48 0.59 15.63
N MET A 268 -6.15 1.00 14.39
CA MET A 268 -5.47 2.26 14.09
C MET A 268 -6.44 3.44 13.88
N ARG A 269 -7.73 3.29 14.17
CA ARG A 269 -8.74 4.35 14.00
C ARG A 269 -8.90 5.26 15.22
N GLY A 270 -8.35 4.88 16.38
CA GLY A 270 -8.35 5.68 17.60
C GLY A 270 -7.78 7.08 17.37
N GLN A 271 -8.24 8.06 18.16
CA GLN A 271 -7.75 9.45 18.07
C GLN A 271 -6.37 9.63 18.70
N ASP A 272 -6.02 8.81 19.66
CA ASP A 272 -4.74 8.83 20.38
C ASP A 272 -4.12 7.44 20.35
N LEU A 273 -3.04 7.28 19.63
CA LEU A 273 -2.36 5.99 19.44
C LEU A 273 -1.07 5.85 20.25
N GLY A 274 -0.47 6.94 20.72
CA GLY A 274 0.88 6.88 21.28
C GLY A 274 1.22 7.96 22.31
N SER A 275 0.25 8.69 22.87
CA SER A 275 0.51 9.62 23.97
C SER A 275 1.02 8.90 25.22
N ARG A 276 1.61 9.64 26.16
CA ARG A 276 2.06 9.08 27.45
C ARG A 276 0.99 8.25 28.14
N LYS A 277 -0.25 8.74 28.15
CA LYS A 277 -1.40 8.04 28.73
C LYS A 277 -1.68 6.69 28.10
N VAL A 278 -1.42 6.56 26.80
CA VAL A 278 -1.61 5.31 26.04
C VAL A 278 -0.46 4.36 26.26
N ILE A 279 0.79 4.85 26.12
CA ILE A 279 1.99 3.99 26.23
C ILE A 279 2.24 3.48 27.65
N GLU A 280 1.80 4.20 28.69
CA GLU A 280 1.92 3.76 30.08
C GLU A 280 1.18 2.45 30.39
N LYS A 281 0.24 2.05 29.54
CA LYS A 281 -0.53 0.81 29.67
C LYS A 281 -0.03 -0.32 28.78
N ALA A 282 0.95 -0.06 27.94
CA ALA A 282 1.45 -1.00 26.97
C ALA A 282 2.35 -2.07 27.61
N LYS A 283 2.32 -3.29 27.06
CA LYS A 283 3.26 -4.36 27.39
C LYS A 283 4.54 -4.27 26.54
N SER A 284 4.41 -3.71 25.36
CA SER A 284 5.53 -3.42 24.46
C SER A 284 5.21 -2.25 23.55
N LEU A 285 6.25 -1.62 23.03
CA LEU A 285 6.16 -0.51 22.09
C LEU A 285 6.86 -0.89 20.78
N VAL A 286 6.34 -0.40 19.67
CA VAL A 286 6.88 -0.66 18.35
C VAL A 286 6.94 0.62 17.53
N TRP A 287 7.97 0.72 16.64
CA TRP A 287 7.98 1.74 15.59
C TRP A 287 7.02 1.31 14.48
N TYR A 288 5.92 2.03 14.31
CA TYR A 288 4.86 1.71 13.36
C TYR A 288 4.32 3.00 12.73
N PRO A 289 5.04 3.57 11.76
CA PRO A 289 4.73 4.87 11.15
C PRO A 289 3.48 4.80 10.29
N ALA A 290 2.83 5.96 10.14
CA ALA A 290 1.59 6.08 9.38
C ALA A 290 1.82 6.32 7.90
N GLU A 291 1.08 5.59 7.06
CA GLU A 291 0.78 5.94 5.69
C GLU A 291 -0.59 6.62 5.61
N ILE A 292 -0.65 7.73 4.90
CA ILE A 292 -1.83 8.60 4.81
C ILE A 292 -2.25 8.67 3.35
N ASP A 293 -3.29 7.92 3.02
CA ASP A 293 -3.76 7.78 1.66
C ASP A 293 -4.92 8.74 1.32
N VAL A 294 -5.00 9.09 0.07
CA VAL A 294 -6.09 9.86 -0.52
C VAL A 294 -6.03 9.78 -2.03
N SER A 295 -7.17 9.81 -2.69
CA SER A 295 -7.20 9.94 -4.15
C SER A 295 -7.22 11.41 -4.58
N ILE A 296 -6.54 11.73 -5.70
CA ILE A 296 -6.62 13.05 -6.34
C ILE A 296 -8.03 13.35 -6.87
N ARG A 297 -8.82 12.30 -7.10
CA ARG A 297 -10.20 12.31 -7.57
C ARG A 297 -11.16 11.85 -6.48
N PRO A 298 -12.49 11.99 -6.64
CA PRO A 298 -13.46 11.40 -5.71
C PRO A 298 -13.38 9.88 -5.59
N GLY A 299 -13.14 9.17 -6.71
CA GLY A 299 -12.97 7.71 -6.74
C GLY A 299 -11.51 7.28 -6.75
N TRP A 300 -11.27 5.98 -6.51
CA TRP A 300 -9.95 5.36 -6.62
C TRP A 300 -9.60 5.01 -8.06
N PHE A 301 -10.57 4.56 -8.86
CA PHE A 301 -10.41 4.35 -10.30
C PHE A 301 -10.80 5.60 -11.09
N TYR A 302 -10.35 5.68 -12.35
CA TYR A 302 -10.64 6.80 -13.21
C TYR A 302 -12.10 6.81 -13.68
N HIS A 303 -12.74 7.99 -13.56
CA HIS A 303 -14.04 8.30 -14.12
C HIS A 303 -13.97 9.66 -14.84
N ALA A 304 -14.38 9.70 -16.12
CA ALA A 304 -14.25 10.91 -16.93
C ALA A 304 -15.13 12.08 -16.43
N ASP A 305 -16.28 11.79 -15.81
CA ASP A 305 -17.17 12.79 -15.20
C ASP A 305 -16.57 13.44 -13.92
N GLN A 306 -15.45 12.93 -13.44
CA GLN A 306 -14.73 13.48 -12.29
C GLN A 306 -13.58 14.43 -12.67
N ASP A 307 -13.33 14.71 -13.96
CA ASP A 307 -12.24 15.59 -14.37
C ASP A 307 -12.33 17.00 -13.78
N SER A 308 -13.54 17.52 -13.62
CA SER A 308 -13.79 18.81 -12.98
C SER A 308 -13.71 18.79 -11.45
N LYS A 309 -13.54 17.62 -10.84
CA LYS A 309 -13.48 17.40 -9.39
C LYS A 309 -12.06 16.99 -8.92
N VAL A 310 -11.09 17.05 -9.82
CA VAL A 310 -9.67 16.81 -9.47
C VAL A 310 -9.23 17.85 -8.44
N LYS A 311 -8.60 17.41 -7.37
CA LYS A 311 -8.09 18.27 -6.31
C LYS A 311 -7.14 19.32 -6.88
N SER A 312 -7.35 20.57 -6.52
CA SER A 312 -6.55 21.69 -6.97
C SER A 312 -5.12 21.63 -6.39
N PRO A 313 -4.15 22.32 -7.00
CA PRO A 313 -2.79 22.42 -6.45
C PRO A 313 -2.75 22.89 -4.99
N LYS A 314 -3.65 23.80 -4.59
CA LYS A 314 -3.75 24.27 -3.21
C LYS A 314 -4.24 23.17 -2.28
N GLU A 315 -5.27 22.42 -2.67
CA GLU A 315 -5.76 21.29 -1.86
C GLU A 315 -4.69 20.21 -1.71
N LEU A 316 -3.90 19.93 -2.76
CA LEU A 316 -2.76 19.01 -2.66
C LEU A 316 -1.68 19.53 -1.71
N MET A 317 -1.44 20.83 -1.66
CA MET A 317 -0.51 21.42 -0.71
C MET A 317 -1.05 21.36 0.73
N ASP A 318 -2.35 21.61 0.93
CA ASP A 318 -3.02 21.46 2.23
C ASP A 318 -2.94 19.98 2.70
N ILE A 319 -3.11 18.99 1.80
CA ILE A 319 -2.93 17.57 2.07
C ILE A 319 -1.47 17.27 2.46
N TYR A 320 -0.49 17.84 1.77
CA TYR A 320 0.92 17.67 2.14
C TYR A 320 1.18 18.12 3.59
N PHE A 321 0.67 19.27 3.99
CA PHE A 321 0.80 19.75 5.36
C PHE A 321 0.06 18.90 6.39
N THR A 322 -1.10 18.33 6.01
CA THR A 322 -1.91 17.52 6.93
C THR A 322 -1.53 16.03 6.92
N SER A 323 -0.59 15.63 6.08
CA SER A 323 -0.04 14.28 6.02
C SER A 323 1.45 14.25 6.40
N VAL A 324 2.33 14.69 5.52
CA VAL A 324 3.78 14.74 5.77
C VAL A 324 4.09 15.69 6.91
N GLY A 325 3.46 16.86 6.94
CA GLY A 325 3.59 17.83 8.04
C GLY A 325 3.11 17.30 9.40
N MET A 326 2.31 16.23 9.44
CA MET A 326 1.85 15.54 10.65
C MET A 326 2.61 14.23 10.93
N ASN A 327 3.82 14.08 10.37
CA ASN A 327 4.69 12.90 10.59
C ASN A 327 4.21 11.61 9.91
N GLY A 328 3.47 11.71 8.80
CA GLY A 328 3.11 10.56 7.96
C GLY A 328 3.84 10.56 6.63
N VAL A 329 3.68 9.49 5.86
CA VAL A 329 4.03 9.44 4.44
C VAL A 329 2.74 9.56 3.64
N LEU A 330 2.71 10.48 2.69
CA LEU A 330 1.55 10.68 1.82
C LEU A 330 1.55 9.63 0.70
N LEU A 331 0.46 8.88 0.58
CA LEU A 331 0.15 8.01 -0.55
C LEU A 331 -0.98 8.63 -1.37
N LEU A 332 -0.62 9.37 -2.42
CA LEU A 332 -1.60 10.02 -3.31
C LEU A 332 -1.94 9.11 -4.49
N ASN A 333 -3.21 8.79 -4.65
CA ASN A 333 -3.68 7.99 -5.77
C ASN A 333 -3.91 8.85 -7.02
N LEU A 334 -3.37 8.39 -8.14
CA LEU A 334 -3.50 9.00 -9.47
C LEU A 334 -3.91 7.90 -10.46
N PRO A 335 -5.22 7.70 -10.69
CA PRO A 335 -5.68 6.62 -11.53
C PRO A 335 -5.47 6.94 -13.01
N PRO A 336 -4.78 6.09 -13.78
CA PRO A 336 -4.71 6.24 -15.22
C PRO A 336 -6.09 6.09 -15.87
N ASP A 337 -6.31 6.80 -16.96
CA ASP A 337 -7.55 6.83 -17.72
C ASP A 337 -7.73 5.56 -18.60
N LYS A 338 -8.85 5.50 -19.34
CA LYS A 338 -9.16 4.37 -20.23
C LYS A 338 -8.20 4.22 -21.42
N GLU A 339 -7.47 5.28 -21.77
CA GLU A 339 -6.43 5.20 -22.80
C GLU A 339 -5.12 4.59 -22.24
N GLY A 340 -4.96 4.61 -20.90
CA GLY A 340 -3.77 4.16 -20.19
C GLY A 340 -2.77 5.28 -19.95
N ARG A 341 -3.25 6.51 -19.68
CA ARG A 341 -2.42 7.68 -19.36
C ARG A 341 -2.91 8.36 -18.09
N LEU A 342 -2.05 9.05 -17.38
CA LEU A 342 -2.50 10.02 -16.39
C LEU A 342 -3.25 11.13 -17.12
N ALA A 343 -4.49 11.39 -16.70
CA ALA A 343 -5.36 12.37 -17.33
C ALA A 343 -4.78 13.78 -17.24
N LYS A 344 -5.08 14.61 -18.24
CA LYS A 344 -4.54 15.98 -18.32
C LYS A 344 -4.83 16.80 -17.07
N ALA A 345 -6.03 16.70 -16.51
CA ALA A 345 -6.42 17.44 -15.30
C ALA A 345 -5.56 17.06 -14.09
N ASP A 346 -5.25 15.77 -13.92
CA ASP A 346 -4.39 15.28 -12.84
C ASP A 346 -2.96 15.78 -12.99
N VAL A 347 -2.41 15.70 -14.21
CA VAL A 347 -1.05 16.18 -14.52
C VAL A 347 -0.93 17.70 -14.31
N GLU A 348 -1.94 18.50 -14.69
CA GLU A 348 -1.97 19.93 -14.48
C GLU A 348 -1.99 20.28 -13.00
N SER A 349 -2.78 19.56 -12.21
CA SER A 349 -2.83 19.74 -10.76
C SER A 349 -1.50 19.36 -10.09
N LEU A 350 -0.90 18.23 -10.46
CA LEU A 350 0.43 17.83 -9.96
C LEU A 350 1.51 18.88 -10.26
N ARG A 351 1.55 19.38 -11.48
CA ARG A 351 2.51 20.42 -11.87
C ARG A 351 2.29 21.73 -11.11
N GLY A 352 1.02 22.05 -10.83
CA GLY A 352 0.66 23.19 -9.99
C GLY A 352 1.10 22.97 -8.54
N PHE A 353 0.87 21.80 -7.98
CA PHE A 353 1.35 21.42 -6.65
C PHE A 353 2.87 21.54 -6.56
N ARG A 354 3.60 21.02 -7.54
CA ARG A 354 5.07 21.11 -7.54
C ARG A 354 5.56 22.54 -7.52
N ARG A 355 4.96 23.45 -8.29
CA ARG A 355 5.31 24.87 -8.27
C ARG A 355 5.07 25.51 -6.90
N LEU A 356 3.93 25.21 -6.26
CA LEU A 356 3.64 25.69 -4.90
C LEU A 356 4.64 25.13 -3.88
N TYR A 357 4.95 23.84 -3.97
CA TYR A 357 5.94 23.18 -3.12
C TYR A 357 7.31 23.86 -3.23
N ASP A 358 7.82 24.05 -4.46
CA ASP A 358 9.11 24.70 -4.70
C ASP A 358 9.15 26.13 -4.18
N THR A 359 8.05 26.87 -4.31
CA THR A 359 7.98 28.27 -3.80
C THR A 359 7.93 28.31 -2.27
N THR A 360 7.34 27.28 -1.64
CA THR A 360 7.15 27.22 -0.17
C THR A 360 8.43 26.80 0.54
N PHE A 361 9.21 25.89 -0.05
CA PHE A 361 10.39 25.29 0.57
C PHE A 361 11.70 25.64 -0.12
N ALA A 362 11.72 26.69 -0.95
CA ALA A 362 12.92 27.20 -1.65
C ALA A 362 13.91 27.89 -0.71
#